data_4a2c218290d99f402beb60b3198a41e5
#
_entry.id   4a2c218290d99f402beb60b3198a41e5
#
_cell.length_a   1.000
_cell.length_b   1.000
_cell.length_c   1.000
_cell.angle_alpha   90.00
_cell.angle_beta   90.00
_cell.angle_gamma   90.00
#
_symmetry.space_group_name_H-M   'P 1'
#
loop_
_entity.id
_entity.type
_entity.pdbx_description
1 polymer ?
#
loop_
_entity_poly.entity_id
_entity_poly.type
_entity_poly.pdbx_seq_one_letter_code
_entity_poly.pdbx_strand_id
1 'polypeptide(L)'
;MEGRCISYCRYQEAEEIFERIQEYGLKDTRENRQYLLLERAIFKRTKKEISYSDSLALLQEALDCTLSRKEQEKIESCFLTCQEAHVLNNMAIAYYRIGEKEKAIKLLQSIIKNFESSRIDLRYHTRALQPVFSNLASYLEETGNYDNSLAICKK
;
A
#
# COMPACT_ATOMS: atom_id res chain seq x y z
N MET A 1 1.96 18.94 -11.09
CA MET A 1 2.23 18.11 -12.28
C MET A 1 3.62 17.46 -12.29
N GLU A 2 4.50 17.82 -11.39
CA GLU A 2 5.91 17.38 -11.41
C GLU A 2 6.21 16.06 -10.69
N GLY A 3 5.34 15.60 -9.81
CA GLY A 3 5.55 14.33 -9.10
C GLY A 3 5.45 13.05 -9.95
N ARG A 4 4.85 13.12 -11.15
CA ARG A 4 4.72 11.98 -12.07
C ARG A 4 5.96 11.73 -12.94
N CYS A 5 6.78 12.74 -13.18
CA CYS A 5 7.99 12.61 -14.01
C CYS A 5 9.12 11.87 -13.30
N ILE A 6 9.22 11.98 -11.98
CA ILE A 6 10.33 11.39 -11.21
C ILE A 6 10.21 9.86 -11.15
N SER A 7 8.99 9.32 -11.15
CA SER A 7 8.78 7.86 -11.14
C SER A 7 9.13 7.18 -12.47
N TYR A 8 8.99 7.86 -13.60
CA TYR A 8 9.17 7.25 -14.92
C TYR A 8 10.63 7.11 -15.36
N CYS A 9 11.53 7.98 -14.90
CA CYS A 9 12.93 8.01 -15.34
C CYS A 9 13.87 7.05 -14.59
N ARG A 10 13.40 6.35 -13.55
CA ARG A 10 14.25 5.50 -12.70
C ARG A 10 13.87 4.02 -12.67
N TYR A 11 13.10 3.53 -13.64
CA TYR A 11 12.71 2.12 -13.65
C TYR A 11 13.90 1.19 -13.86
N GLN A 12 14.83 1.56 -14.73
CA GLN A 12 16.04 0.77 -14.95
C GLN A 12 16.91 0.73 -13.69
N GLU A 13 17.13 1.88 -13.06
CA GLU A 13 17.87 1.95 -11.79
C GLU A 13 17.19 1.14 -10.68
N ALA A 14 15.85 1.18 -10.61
CA ALA A 14 15.10 0.41 -9.63
C ALA A 14 15.20 -1.10 -9.90
N GLU A 15 15.20 -1.52 -11.17
CA GLU A 15 15.39 -2.91 -11.59
C GLU A 15 16.79 -3.41 -11.22
N GLU A 16 17.82 -2.65 -11.55
CA GLU A 16 19.19 -2.95 -11.19
C GLU A 16 19.39 -3.06 -9.67
N ILE A 17 18.76 -2.15 -8.90
CA ILE A 17 18.80 -2.21 -7.44
C ILE A 17 18.07 -3.46 -6.93
N PHE A 18 16.91 -3.80 -7.51
CA PHE A 18 16.14 -4.97 -7.12
C PHE A 18 16.89 -6.28 -7.43
N GLU A 19 17.53 -6.37 -8.61
CA GLU A 19 18.39 -7.50 -8.99
C GLU A 19 19.59 -7.62 -8.06
N ARG A 20 20.25 -6.50 -7.74
CA ARG A 20 21.36 -6.48 -6.79
C ARG A 20 20.93 -6.91 -5.37
N ILE A 21 19.76 -6.51 -4.91
CA ILE A 21 19.22 -6.97 -3.63
C ILE A 21 19.01 -8.49 -3.64
N GLN A 22 18.58 -9.06 -4.77
CA GLN A 22 18.44 -10.50 -4.92
C GLN A 22 19.82 -11.21 -4.96
N GLU A 23 20.81 -10.62 -5.62
CA GLU A 23 22.17 -11.18 -5.70
C GLU A 23 22.92 -11.13 -4.37
N TYR A 24 22.83 -10.00 -3.64
CA TYR A 24 23.52 -9.83 -2.34
C TYR A 24 22.82 -10.54 -1.18
N GLY A 25 21.60 -11.00 -1.37
CA GLY A 25 20.83 -11.78 -0.40
C GLY A 25 20.45 -10.96 0.83
N LEU A 26 19.20 -10.47 0.85
CA LEU A 26 18.62 -10.07 2.13
C LEU A 26 18.53 -11.32 3.02
N LYS A 27 18.77 -11.14 4.34
CA LYS A 27 18.46 -12.21 5.31
C LYS A 27 17.03 -12.70 5.05
N ASP A 28 16.84 -14.00 5.06
CA ASP A 28 15.54 -14.62 4.86
C ASP A 28 14.65 -14.45 6.11
N THR A 29 14.14 -13.22 6.28
CA THR A 29 13.18 -12.88 7.33
C THR A 29 11.80 -12.66 6.71
N ARG A 30 10.74 -12.74 7.53
CA ARG A 30 9.37 -12.51 7.10
C ARG A 30 9.20 -11.09 6.54
N GLU A 31 9.81 -10.11 7.17
CA GLU A 31 9.76 -8.70 6.80
C GLU A 31 10.44 -8.46 5.45
N ASN A 32 11.59 -9.07 5.22
CA ASN A 32 12.31 -8.97 3.95
C ASN A 32 11.56 -9.67 2.81
N ARG A 33 10.95 -10.83 3.07
CA ARG A 33 10.08 -11.49 2.08
C ARG A 33 8.87 -10.63 1.74
N GLN A 34 8.22 -10.05 2.75
CA GLN A 34 7.11 -9.11 2.56
C GLN A 34 7.53 -7.93 1.67
N TYR A 35 8.67 -7.31 1.99
CA TYR A 35 9.22 -6.19 1.22
C TYR A 35 9.44 -6.57 -0.24
N LEU A 36 10.13 -7.68 -0.50
CA LEU A 36 10.43 -8.13 -1.86
C LEU A 36 9.16 -8.44 -2.68
N LEU A 37 8.16 -9.05 -2.06
CA LEU A 37 6.87 -9.33 -2.71
C LEU A 37 6.10 -8.06 -3.02
N LEU A 38 6.10 -7.09 -2.10
CA LEU A 38 5.50 -5.77 -2.29
C LEU A 38 6.14 -5.05 -3.47
N GLU A 39 7.46 -4.90 -3.47
CA GLU A 39 8.18 -4.23 -4.54
C GLU A 39 7.99 -4.94 -5.89
N ARG A 40 8.02 -6.27 -5.90
CA ARG A 40 7.76 -7.06 -7.10
C ARG A 40 6.34 -6.83 -7.65
N ALA A 41 5.33 -6.75 -6.79
CA ALA A 41 3.96 -6.47 -7.19
C ALA A 41 3.83 -5.06 -7.80
N ILE A 42 4.42 -4.04 -7.17
CA ILE A 42 4.42 -2.66 -7.64
C ILE A 42 5.15 -2.57 -8.99
N PHE A 43 6.35 -3.12 -9.07
CA PHE A 43 7.21 -3.02 -10.24
C PHE A 43 6.58 -3.69 -11.46
N LYS A 44 6.15 -4.96 -11.35
CA LYS A 44 5.51 -5.67 -12.45
C LYS A 44 4.22 -5.01 -12.92
N ARG A 45 3.40 -4.51 -11.98
CA ARG A 45 2.18 -3.78 -12.31
C ARG A 45 2.48 -2.47 -13.03
N THR A 46 3.51 -1.75 -12.62
CA THR A 46 3.89 -0.47 -13.24
C THR A 46 4.44 -0.67 -14.64
N LYS A 47 5.18 -1.75 -14.88
CA LYS A 47 5.61 -2.18 -16.22
C LYS A 47 4.48 -2.75 -17.07
N LYS A 48 3.27 -2.92 -16.50
CA LYS A 48 2.13 -3.58 -17.14
C LYS A 48 2.39 -5.04 -17.51
N GLU A 49 3.31 -5.70 -16.81
CA GLU A 49 3.61 -7.13 -16.97
C GLU A 49 2.55 -8.02 -16.32
N ILE A 50 1.86 -7.49 -15.29
CA ILE A 50 0.77 -8.17 -14.61
C ILE A 50 -0.44 -7.25 -14.48
N SER A 51 -1.62 -7.84 -14.38
CA SER A 51 -2.85 -7.12 -14.09
C SER A 51 -2.94 -6.67 -12.63
N TYR A 52 -3.88 -5.79 -12.33
CA TYR A 52 -4.19 -5.43 -10.94
C TYR A 52 -4.71 -6.63 -10.14
N SER A 53 -5.44 -7.55 -10.78
CA SER A 53 -5.90 -8.79 -10.16
C SER A 53 -4.73 -9.71 -9.79
N ASP A 54 -3.76 -9.88 -10.70
CA ASP A 54 -2.56 -10.69 -10.43
C ASP A 54 -1.70 -10.06 -9.34
N SER A 55 -1.61 -8.72 -9.32
CA SER A 55 -0.87 -8.02 -8.27
C SER A 55 -1.48 -8.23 -6.88
N LEU A 56 -2.79 -8.42 -6.78
CA LEU A 56 -3.45 -8.74 -5.49
C LEU A 56 -2.98 -10.07 -4.91
N ALA A 57 -2.70 -11.07 -5.74
CA ALA A 57 -2.18 -12.35 -5.27
C ALA A 57 -0.78 -12.18 -4.62
N LEU A 58 0.11 -11.43 -5.26
CA LEU A 58 1.43 -11.12 -4.70
C LEU A 58 1.35 -10.26 -3.43
N LEU A 59 0.45 -9.28 -3.40
CA LEU A 59 0.24 -8.43 -2.22
C LEU A 59 -0.38 -9.23 -1.06
N GLN A 60 -1.25 -10.17 -1.35
CA GLN A 60 -1.81 -11.08 -0.34
C GLN A 60 -0.71 -11.99 0.23
N GLU A 61 0.14 -12.55 -0.62
CA GLU A 61 1.30 -13.33 -0.18
C GLU A 61 2.25 -12.47 0.69
N ALA A 62 2.48 -11.23 0.29
CA ALA A 62 3.27 -10.27 1.09
C ALA A 62 2.65 -10.05 2.47
N LEU A 63 1.34 -9.86 2.54
CA LEU A 63 0.64 -9.64 3.80
C LEU A 63 0.69 -10.88 4.70
N ASP A 64 0.55 -12.06 4.11
CA ASP A 64 0.60 -13.36 4.82
C ASP A 64 1.99 -13.65 5.42
N CYS A 65 3.04 -12.96 5.00
CA CYS A 65 4.36 -13.10 5.60
C CYS A 65 4.40 -12.65 7.07
N THR A 66 3.65 -11.60 7.43
CA THR A 66 3.75 -10.95 8.75
C THR A 66 2.43 -10.90 9.52
N LEU A 67 1.29 -10.84 8.83
CA LEU A 67 -0.03 -10.81 9.46
C LEU A 67 -0.76 -12.15 9.28
N SER A 68 -1.23 -12.72 10.38
CA SER A 68 -2.10 -13.88 10.35
C SER A 68 -3.48 -13.52 9.74
N ARG A 69 -4.20 -14.50 9.20
CA ARG A 69 -5.56 -14.27 8.66
C ARG A 69 -6.51 -13.65 9.68
N LYS A 70 -6.40 -14.02 10.93
CA LYS A 70 -7.21 -13.47 12.03
C LYS A 70 -6.93 -11.99 12.27
N GLU A 71 -5.69 -11.53 12.11
CA GLU A 71 -5.31 -10.12 12.20
C GLU A 71 -5.78 -9.36 10.98
N GLN A 72 -5.70 -9.95 9.79
CA GLN A 72 -6.18 -9.36 8.54
C GLN A 72 -7.69 -9.10 8.55
N GLU A 73 -8.48 -9.91 9.25
CA GLU A 73 -9.92 -9.67 9.47
C GLU A 73 -10.20 -8.48 10.40
N LYS A 74 -9.20 -8.05 11.17
CA LYS A 74 -9.31 -7.03 12.22
C LYS A 74 -8.30 -5.90 12.06
N ILE A 75 -8.09 -5.44 10.82
CA ILE A 75 -7.13 -4.38 10.50
C ILE A 75 -7.23 -3.16 11.43
N GLU A 76 -8.43 -2.76 11.82
CA GLU A 76 -8.64 -1.59 12.69
C GLU A 76 -8.09 -1.75 14.10
N SER A 77 -7.86 -2.96 14.56
CA SER A 77 -7.50 -3.25 15.95
C SER A 77 -6.26 -4.13 16.13
N CYS A 78 -5.65 -4.62 15.04
CA CYS A 78 -4.37 -5.32 15.12
C CYS A 78 -3.21 -4.32 15.20
N PHE A 79 -2.03 -4.79 15.53
CA PHE A 79 -0.83 -3.97 15.40
C PHE A 79 -0.40 -3.96 13.94
N LEU A 80 -0.33 -2.76 13.33
CA LEU A 80 0.15 -2.55 11.97
C LEU A 80 1.50 -1.84 11.98
N THR A 81 2.45 -2.40 11.25
CA THR A 81 3.68 -1.71 10.87
C THR A 81 3.46 -0.80 9.67
N CYS A 82 4.38 0.16 9.46
CA CYS A 82 4.35 1.00 8.25
C CYS A 82 4.45 0.18 6.95
N GLN A 83 5.16 -0.93 6.96
CA GLN A 83 5.31 -1.79 5.80
C GLN A 83 4.02 -2.53 5.47
N GLU A 84 3.32 -3.06 6.47
CA GLU A 84 2.00 -3.67 6.29
C GLU A 84 0.97 -2.65 5.80
N ALA A 85 0.98 -1.43 6.32
CA ALA A 85 0.15 -0.35 5.81
C ALA A 85 0.44 -0.06 4.33
N HIS A 86 1.70 -0.15 3.91
CA HIS A 86 2.10 0.01 2.50
C HIS A 86 1.56 -1.13 1.62
N VAL A 87 1.61 -2.38 2.08
CA VAL A 87 1.00 -3.52 1.38
C VAL A 87 -0.50 -3.32 1.23
N LEU A 88 -1.20 -3.01 2.33
CA LEU A 88 -2.65 -2.78 2.35
C LEU A 88 -3.07 -1.60 1.45
N ASN A 89 -2.30 -0.51 1.43
CA ASN A 89 -2.53 0.61 0.52
C ASN A 89 -2.43 0.19 -0.96
N ASN A 90 -1.45 -0.64 -1.31
CA ASN A 90 -1.32 -1.16 -2.67
C ASN A 90 -2.43 -2.17 -3.03
N MET A 91 -2.93 -2.94 -2.06
CA MET A 91 -4.13 -3.77 -2.24
C MET A 91 -5.36 -2.89 -2.50
N ALA A 92 -5.54 -1.80 -1.77
CA ALA A 92 -6.64 -0.86 -2.00
C ALA A 92 -6.58 -0.24 -3.41
N ILE A 93 -5.38 0.14 -3.88
CA ILE A 93 -5.20 0.60 -5.27
C ILE A 93 -5.64 -0.47 -6.27
N ALA A 94 -5.24 -1.72 -6.06
CA ALA A 94 -5.61 -2.80 -6.94
C ALA A 94 -7.13 -3.08 -6.91
N TYR A 95 -7.76 -3.13 -5.73
CA TYR A 95 -9.22 -3.26 -5.60
C TYR A 95 -9.96 -2.14 -6.33
N TYR A 96 -9.52 -0.89 -6.17
CA TYR A 96 -10.14 0.24 -6.84
C TYR A 96 -10.08 0.11 -8.38
N ARG A 97 -8.93 -0.32 -8.89
CA ARG A 97 -8.68 -0.47 -10.33
C ARG A 97 -9.41 -1.64 -10.98
N ILE A 98 -9.74 -2.69 -10.23
CA ILE A 98 -10.58 -3.80 -10.72
C ILE A 98 -12.08 -3.55 -10.52
N GLY A 99 -12.46 -2.37 -10.00
CA GLY A 99 -13.86 -1.96 -9.84
C GLY A 99 -14.46 -2.19 -8.44
N GLU A 100 -13.73 -2.84 -7.52
CA GLU A 100 -14.16 -3.03 -6.12
C GLU A 100 -13.93 -1.76 -5.28
N LYS A 101 -14.54 -0.64 -5.71
CA LYS A 101 -14.29 0.70 -5.17
C LYS A 101 -14.61 0.82 -3.68
N GLU A 102 -15.75 0.29 -3.26
CA GLU A 102 -16.19 0.33 -1.85
C GLU A 102 -15.22 -0.42 -0.93
N LYS A 103 -14.73 -1.57 -1.39
CA LYS A 103 -13.75 -2.37 -0.65
C LYS A 103 -12.42 -1.63 -0.51
N ALA A 104 -11.99 -0.96 -1.58
CA ALA A 104 -10.78 -0.13 -1.55
C ALA A 104 -10.89 1.01 -0.54
N ILE A 105 -11.99 1.77 -0.58
CA ILE A 105 -12.25 2.89 0.33
C ILE A 105 -12.30 2.39 1.78
N LYS A 106 -13.03 1.32 2.03
CA LYS A 106 -13.14 0.72 3.38
C LYS A 106 -11.80 0.27 3.92
N LEU A 107 -10.96 -0.34 3.09
CA LEU A 107 -9.62 -0.77 3.48
C LEU A 107 -8.75 0.42 3.88
N LEU A 108 -8.73 1.51 3.09
CA LEU A 108 -7.98 2.73 3.42
C LEU A 108 -8.48 3.37 4.71
N GLN A 109 -9.79 3.42 4.94
CA GLN A 109 -10.37 3.91 6.19
C GLN A 109 -9.95 3.06 7.39
N SER A 110 -9.90 1.74 7.25
CA SER A 110 -9.46 0.83 8.31
C SER A 110 -7.99 1.03 8.66
N ILE A 111 -7.11 1.30 7.68
CA ILE A 111 -5.70 1.64 7.94
C ILE A 111 -5.62 2.93 8.76
N ILE A 112 -6.31 3.99 8.34
CA ILE A 112 -6.28 5.29 9.04
C ILE A 112 -6.77 5.12 10.48
N LYS A 113 -7.90 4.44 10.67
CA LYS A 113 -8.48 4.20 11.99
C LYS A 113 -7.54 3.42 12.91
N ASN A 114 -6.82 2.44 12.37
CA ASN A 114 -5.81 1.70 13.12
C ASN A 114 -4.73 2.62 13.67
N PHE A 115 -4.15 3.47 12.82
CA PHE A 115 -3.08 4.39 13.25
C PHE A 115 -3.58 5.51 14.15
N GLU A 116 -4.82 6.02 13.95
CA GLU A 116 -5.45 7.01 14.84
C GLU A 116 -5.72 6.45 16.23
N SER A 117 -6.07 5.17 16.33
CA SER A 117 -6.30 4.48 17.61
C SER A 117 -5.00 4.07 18.30
N SER A 118 -3.88 4.05 17.58
CA SER A 118 -2.57 3.74 18.15
C SER A 118 -2.12 4.84 19.10
N ARG A 119 -1.37 4.48 20.16
CA ARG A 119 -0.75 5.45 21.07
C ARG A 119 0.51 6.10 20.51
N ILE A 120 0.86 5.79 19.28
CA ILE A 120 2.05 6.31 18.61
C ILE A 120 1.67 7.60 17.89
N ASP A 121 2.49 8.63 18.04
CA ASP A 121 2.31 9.91 17.36
C ASP A 121 2.32 9.72 15.84
N LEU A 122 1.25 10.12 15.17
CA LEU A 122 1.08 10.00 13.70
C LEU A 122 2.22 10.66 12.92
N ARG A 123 2.91 11.65 13.49
CA ARG A 123 4.05 12.30 12.84
C ARG A 123 5.19 11.33 12.50
N TYR A 124 5.35 10.26 13.26
CA TYR A 124 6.33 9.20 12.96
C TYR A 124 5.90 8.29 11.80
N HIS A 125 4.63 8.30 11.46
CA HIS A 125 4.05 7.46 10.41
C HIS A 125 3.72 8.22 9.12
N THR A 126 4.10 9.49 9.00
CA THR A 126 3.73 10.36 7.87
C THR A 126 4.03 9.73 6.52
N ARG A 127 5.21 9.12 6.36
CA ARG A 127 5.60 8.48 5.09
C ARG A 127 4.69 7.33 4.67
N ALA A 128 4.19 6.55 5.62
CA ALA A 128 3.28 5.44 5.36
C ALA A 128 1.84 5.91 5.14
N LEU A 129 1.40 6.93 5.87
CA LEU A 129 0.03 7.40 5.88
C LEU A 129 -0.29 8.42 4.78
N GLN A 130 0.68 9.23 4.36
CA GLN A 130 0.46 10.22 3.30
C GLN A 130 -0.13 9.61 2.01
N PRO A 131 0.38 8.49 1.47
CA PRO A 131 -0.23 7.83 0.31
C PRO A 131 -1.65 7.31 0.60
N VAL A 132 -1.90 6.82 1.83
CA VAL A 132 -3.21 6.32 2.25
C VAL A 132 -4.25 7.44 2.26
N PHE A 133 -3.94 8.59 2.86
CA PHE A 133 -4.80 9.76 2.86
C PHE A 133 -5.05 10.29 1.45
N SER A 134 -4.00 10.40 0.64
CA SER A 134 -4.08 10.88 -0.74
C SER A 134 -4.98 9.98 -1.60
N ASN A 135 -4.81 8.67 -1.53
CA ASN A 135 -5.64 7.72 -2.27
C ASN A 135 -7.09 7.76 -1.80
N LEU A 136 -7.33 7.80 -0.47
CA LEU A 136 -8.68 7.86 0.07
C LEU A 136 -9.40 9.14 -0.36
N ALA A 137 -8.75 10.29 -0.28
CA ALA A 137 -9.33 11.56 -0.72
C ALA A 137 -9.71 11.53 -2.21
N SER A 138 -8.79 11.04 -3.06
CA SER A 138 -9.04 10.89 -4.50
C SER A 138 -10.20 9.94 -4.80
N TYR A 139 -10.28 8.79 -4.13
CA TYR A 139 -11.34 7.81 -4.36
C TYR A 139 -12.71 8.29 -3.87
N LEU A 140 -12.76 9.03 -2.76
CA LEU A 140 -13.98 9.67 -2.29
C LEU A 140 -14.46 10.75 -3.26
N GLU A 141 -13.54 11.55 -3.80
CA GLU A 141 -13.85 12.56 -4.83
C GLU A 141 -14.42 11.92 -6.09
N GLU A 142 -13.73 10.90 -6.63
CA GLU A 142 -14.19 10.19 -7.84
C GLU A 142 -15.54 9.47 -7.66
N THR A 143 -15.91 9.14 -6.41
CA THR A 143 -17.22 8.55 -6.08
C THR A 143 -18.28 9.59 -5.70
N GLY A 144 -17.98 10.90 -5.81
CA GLY A 144 -18.91 11.99 -5.52
C GLY A 144 -19.07 12.31 -4.03
N ASN A 145 -18.24 11.73 -3.18
CA ASN A 145 -18.30 11.95 -1.72
C ASN A 145 -17.36 13.11 -1.31
N TYR A 146 -17.67 14.30 -1.81
CA TYR A 146 -16.80 15.49 -1.71
C TYR A 146 -16.59 15.97 -0.26
N ASP A 147 -17.60 15.90 0.59
CA ASP A 147 -17.52 16.35 1.98
C ASP A 147 -16.51 15.51 2.77
N ASN A 148 -16.57 14.20 2.59
CA ASN A 148 -15.62 13.28 3.24
C ASN A 148 -14.21 13.41 2.63
N SER A 149 -14.09 13.61 1.32
CA SER A 149 -12.79 13.88 0.69
C SER A 149 -12.15 15.13 1.29
N LEU A 150 -12.90 16.23 1.41
CA LEU A 150 -12.41 17.47 2.03
C LEU A 150 -12.03 17.29 3.50
N ALA A 151 -12.79 16.48 4.25
CA ALA A 151 -12.46 16.18 5.65
C ALA A 151 -11.14 15.40 5.79
N ILE A 152 -10.86 14.48 4.86
CA ILE A 152 -9.59 13.75 4.81
C ILE A 152 -8.41 14.66 4.47
N CYS A 153 -8.56 15.61 3.54
CA CYS A 153 -7.50 16.55 3.17
C CYS A 153 -7.09 17.52 4.29
N LYS A 154 -7.92 17.69 5.32
CA LYS A 154 -7.65 18.56 6.46
C LYS A 154 -6.93 17.85 7.62
N LYS A 155 -6.76 16.55 7.55
CA LYS A 155 -6.04 15.74 8.54
C LYS A 155 -4.55 15.68 8.25
#